data_7fb4a48bc9df3eff7b5984683a193e18
#
_entry.id   7fb4a48bc9df3eff7b5984683a193e18
#
_cell.length_a   1.000
_cell.length_b   1.000
_cell.length_c   1.000
_cell.angle_alpha   90.00
_cell.angle_beta   90.00
_cell.angle_gamma   90.00
#
_symmetry.space_group_name_H-M   'P 1'
#
loop_
_entity.id
_entity.type
_entity.pdbx_description
1 polymer ?
#
loop_
_entity_poly.entity_id
_entity_poly.type
_entity_poly.pdbx_seq_one_letter_code
_entity_poly.pdbx_strand_id
1 'polypeptide(L)'
;MPSIDELLSFSVFSEDQVQSIGISMVARRRVSNPSKVFHSHFGSTAAVLSDQFMDLQTTNIEGAKLTKEDNSEEGLRSFLAAHYWLWTRPKNADLMASHLGLPEKQCCGEPLWRWVRFIHHLRPLKILWDKQGNANRDVEVFSLTVDGTDFKTWEPKHPTRPIDTKYASHKFKSAGLRYELGISVKTGRCVWIHGPFPAGTHDMTIFWKALKYKIGPKEAVIADRGYQTSRKDEKFMSTPSKFDDPEVDKFKSRARCRHEAYNGRIKHFASMEQTWKHSQEKHMWAFTAVVVTIEYQLEHGSLLFDA
;
A
#
# COMPACT_ATOMS: atom_id res chain seq x y z
N MET A 1 2.92 -20.72 18.55
CA MET A 1 2.77 -21.39 17.24
C MET A 1 1.50 -22.23 17.31
N PRO A 2 0.65 -22.19 16.29
CA PRO A 2 -0.46 -23.14 16.23
C PRO A 2 0.08 -24.57 16.27
N SER A 3 -0.69 -25.51 16.85
CA SER A 3 -0.31 -26.90 16.84
C SER A 3 -0.28 -27.47 15.41
N ILE A 4 0.47 -28.55 15.18
CA ILE A 4 0.51 -29.23 13.87
C ILE A 4 -0.91 -29.62 13.42
N ASP A 5 -1.77 -30.02 14.37
CA ASP A 5 -3.16 -30.39 14.11
C ASP A 5 -4.02 -29.18 13.73
N GLU A 6 -3.75 -28.00 14.28
CA GLU A 6 -4.39 -26.75 13.85
C GLU A 6 -3.96 -26.33 12.44
N LEU A 7 -2.68 -26.50 12.09
CA LEU A 7 -2.16 -26.22 10.73
C LEU A 7 -2.73 -27.21 9.70
N LEU A 8 -2.96 -28.47 10.07
CA LEU A 8 -3.56 -29.48 9.18
C LEU A 8 -5.08 -29.32 8.99
N SER A 9 -5.74 -28.50 9.82
CA SER A 9 -7.17 -28.24 9.71
C SER A 9 -7.55 -27.08 8.74
N PHE A 10 -6.58 -26.35 8.21
CA PHE A 10 -6.84 -25.24 7.29
C PHE A 10 -6.84 -25.74 5.84
N SER A 11 -7.89 -25.40 5.10
CA SER A 11 -7.89 -25.58 3.64
C SER A 11 -6.93 -24.53 3.04
N VAL A 12 -5.73 -24.97 2.65
CA VAL A 12 -4.80 -24.13 1.89
C VAL A 12 -5.33 -24.05 0.46
N PHE A 13 -5.68 -22.85 0.00
CA PHE A 13 -6.14 -22.63 -1.36
C PHE A 13 -4.95 -22.44 -2.29
N SER A 14 -4.77 -23.34 -3.24
CA SER A 14 -3.76 -23.22 -4.29
C SER A 14 -4.05 -22.03 -5.23
N GLU A 15 -3.04 -21.59 -5.97
CA GLU A 15 -3.21 -20.57 -7.02
C GLU A 15 -4.36 -20.90 -7.98
N ASP A 16 -4.44 -22.14 -8.46
CA ASP A 16 -5.50 -22.60 -9.37
C ASP A 16 -6.89 -22.51 -8.75
N GLN A 17 -7.02 -22.84 -7.46
CA GLN A 17 -8.29 -22.72 -6.74
C GLN A 17 -8.68 -21.24 -6.58
N VAL A 18 -7.75 -20.38 -6.18
CA VAL A 18 -7.98 -18.93 -6.06
C VAL A 18 -8.39 -18.35 -7.43
N GLN A 19 -7.69 -18.72 -8.50
CA GLN A 19 -8.04 -18.28 -9.85
C GLN A 19 -9.43 -18.77 -10.27
N SER A 20 -9.72 -20.06 -10.07
CA SER A 20 -11.01 -20.67 -10.45
C SER A 20 -12.17 -20.00 -9.70
N ILE A 21 -12.04 -19.81 -8.39
CA ILE A 21 -13.04 -19.16 -7.55
C ILE A 21 -13.23 -17.70 -8.00
N GLY A 22 -12.14 -16.94 -8.16
CA GLY A 22 -12.23 -15.54 -8.60
C GLY A 22 -12.86 -15.40 -9.98
N ILE A 23 -12.53 -16.26 -10.94
CA ILE A 23 -13.17 -16.28 -12.25
C ILE A 23 -14.66 -16.60 -12.15
N SER A 24 -15.05 -17.55 -11.30
CA SER A 24 -16.47 -17.88 -11.07
C SER A 24 -17.28 -16.70 -10.55
N MET A 25 -16.64 -15.79 -9.80
CA MET A 25 -17.28 -14.57 -9.27
C MET A 25 -17.55 -13.52 -10.35
N VAL A 26 -16.65 -13.37 -11.35
CA VAL A 26 -16.68 -12.24 -12.29
C VAL A 26 -17.08 -12.62 -13.72
N ALA A 27 -17.00 -13.89 -14.09
CA ALA A 27 -17.27 -14.36 -15.44
C ALA A 27 -18.47 -15.32 -15.48
N ARG A 28 -19.52 -14.94 -16.22
CA ARG A 28 -20.73 -15.76 -16.45
C ARG A 28 -20.55 -16.78 -17.57
N ARG A 29 -19.43 -16.73 -18.31
CA ARG A 29 -19.16 -17.60 -19.47
C ARG A 29 -17.67 -18.03 -19.42
N ARG A 30 -17.36 -19.09 -20.16
CA ARG A 30 -15.99 -19.56 -20.32
C ARG A 30 -15.10 -18.41 -20.88
N VAL A 31 -13.97 -18.14 -20.22
CA VAL A 31 -13.00 -17.11 -20.61
C VAL A 31 -11.81 -17.74 -21.30
N SER A 32 -11.32 -17.08 -22.35
CA SER A 32 -10.15 -17.55 -23.12
C SER A 32 -8.83 -17.31 -22.39
N ASN A 33 -8.75 -16.29 -21.54
CA ASN A 33 -7.56 -15.95 -20.74
C ASN A 33 -7.95 -15.66 -19.28
N PRO A 34 -8.06 -16.71 -18.43
CA PRO A 34 -8.47 -16.57 -17.03
C PRO A 34 -7.56 -15.64 -16.24
N SER A 35 -6.24 -15.74 -16.40
CA SER A 35 -5.29 -14.91 -15.63
C SER A 35 -5.42 -13.43 -15.93
N LYS A 36 -5.64 -13.05 -17.20
CA LYS A 36 -5.88 -11.66 -17.59
C LYS A 36 -7.20 -11.14 -17.03
N VAL A 37 -8.27 -11.94 -17.08
CA VAL A 37 -9.57 -11.56 -16.51
C VAL A 37 -9.48 -11.43 -14.99
N PHE A 38 -8.85 -12.39 -14.32
CA PHE A 38 -8.60 -12.32 -12.88
C PHE A 38 -7.88 -11.02 -12.49
N HIS A 39 -6.74 -10.75 -13.12
CA HIS A 39 -5.97 -9.54 -12.85
C HIS A 39 -6.76 -8.25 -13.10
N SER A 40 -7.56 -8.18 -14.17
CA SER A 40 -8.34 -6.98 -14.49
C SER A 40 -9.42 -6.66 -13.45
N HIS A 41 -9.88 -7.65 -12.69
CA HIS A 41 -10.91 -7.47 -11.66
C HIS A 41 -10.35 -7.33 -10.25
N PHE A 42 -9.25 -8.00 -9.94
CA PHE A 42 -8.69 -8.04 -8.58
C PHE A 42 -7.38 -7.24 -8.42
N GLY A 43 -6.85 -6.68 -9.51
CA GLY A 43 -5.65 -5.83 -9.51
C GLY A 43 -4.35 -6.58 -9.22
N SER A 44 -4.39 -7.92 -9.20
CA SER A 44 -3.23 -8.77 -8.92
C SER A 44 -3.40 -10.15 -9.56
N THR A 45 -2.33 -10.97 -9.54
CA THR A 45 -2.41 -12.36 -9.99
C THR A 45 -2.98 -13.27 -8.92
N ALA A 46 -3.48 -14.45 -9.31
CA ALA A 46 -3.99 -15.44 -8.36
C ALA A 46 -2.88 -15.96 -7.43
N ALA A 47 -1.65 -16.11 -7.93
CA ALA A 47 -0.49 -16.49 -7.12
C ALA A 47 -0.25 -15.50 -5.97
N VAL A 48 -0.21 -14.20 -6.28
CA VAL A 48 -0.04 -13.14 -5.27
C VAL A 48 -1.15 -13.18 -4.23
N LEU A 49 -2.41 -13.34 -4.64
CA LEU A 49 -3.54 -13.36 -3.70
C LEU A 49 -3.64 -14.67 -2.92
N SER A 50 -3.18 -15.80 -3.48
CA SER A 50 -3.05 -17.07 -2.78
C SER A 50 -2.06 -16.96 -1.62
N ASP A 51 -0.85 -16.42 -1.87
CA ASP A 51 0.16 -16.25 -0.82
C ASP A 51 -0.29 -15.25 0.25
N GLN A 52 -0.96 -14.16 -0.17
CA GLN A 52 -1.49 -13.19 0.79
C GLN A 52 -2.58 -13.80 1.68
N PHE A 53 -3.46 -14.64 1.12
CA PHE A 53 -4.49 -15.34 1.89
C PHE A 53 -3.86 -16.38 2.82
N MET A 54 -2.86 -17.12 2.35
CA MET A 54 -2.10 -18.10 3.15
C MET A 54 -1.39 -17.42 4.34
N ASP A 55 -0.77 -16.25 4.12
CA ASP A 55 -0.16 -15.48 5.22
C ASP A 55 -1.21 -15.05 6.26
N LEU A 56 -2.43 -14.69 5.85
CA LEU A 56 -3.54 -14.41 6.77
C LEU A 56 -3.96 -15.66 7.57
N GLN A 57 -3.94 -16.84 6.95
CA GLN A 57 -4.28 -18.12 7.62
C GLN A 57 -3.25 -18.53 8.67
N THR A 58 -1.97 -18.26 8.40
CA THR A 58 -0.85 -18.74 9.20
C THR A 58 -0.30 -17.73 10.21
N THR A 59 -0.68 -16.45 10.08
CA THR A 59 -0.13 -15.39 10.93
C THR A 59 -0.77 -15.38 12.32
N ASN A 60 0.06 -15.05 13.33
CA ASN A 60 -0.39 -14.77 14.69
C ASN A 60 -0.43 -13.25 14.98
N ILE A 61 -0.45 -12.41 13.95
CA ILE A 61 -0.52 -10.96 14.14
C ILE A 61 -1.88 -10.60 14.77
N GLU A 62 -1.84 -9.84 15.86
CA GLU A 62 -3.06 -9.32 16.49
C GLU A 62 -3.89 -8.52 15.49
N GLY A 63 -5.18 -8.79 15.44
CA GLY A 63 -6.13 -8.18 14.50
C GLY A 63 -6.17 -8.81 13.10
N ALA A 64 -5.26 -9.75 12.76
CA ALA A 64 -5.27 -10.49 11.48
C ALA A 64 -5.67 -11.97 11.62
N LYS A 65 -6.01 -12.43 12.83
CA LYS A 65 -6.36 -13.85 13.05
C LYS A 65 -7.71 -14.17 12.42
N LEU A 66 -7.69 -15.08 11.45
CA LEU A 66 -8.90 -15.59 10.80
C LEU A 66 -9.64 -16.58 11.72
N THR A 67 -10.98 -16.57 11.67
CA THR A 67 -11.82 -17.60 12.27
C THR A 67 -11.88 -18.84 11.37
N LYS A 68 -12.52 -19.90 11.84
CA LYS A 68 -12.75 -21.10 11.02
C LYS A 68 -13.61 -20.79 9.79
N GLU A 69 -14.61 -19.93 9.95
CA GLU A 69 -15.48 -19.49 8.87
C GLU A 69 -14.72 -18.65 7.83
N ASP A 70 -13.78 -17.81 8.29
CA ASP A 70 -12.92 -17.03 7.39
C ASP A 70 -11.98 -17.93 6.56
N ASN A 71 -11.60 -19.09 7.07
CA ASN A 71 -10.75 -20.08 6.39
C ASN A 71 -11.51 -20.99 5.41
N SER A 72 -12.70 -20.61 4.99
CA SER A 72 -13.54 -21.31 4.04
C SER A 72 -13.48 -20.70 2.63
N GLU A 73 -14.09 -21.36 1.64
CA GLU A 73 -14.28 -20.78 0.32
C GLU A 73 -15.08 -19.47 0.37
N GLU A 74 -16.07 -19.36 1.26
CA GLU A 74 -16.83 -18.14 1.45
C GLU A 74 -15.97 -17.00 1.99
N GLY A 75 -15.06 -17.30 2.92
CA GLY A 75 -14.05 -16.36 3.39
C GLY A 75 -13.11 -15.91 2.28
N LEU A 76 -12.62 -16.84 1.45
CA LEU A 76 -11.81 -16.49 0.28
C LEU A 76 -12.59 -15.61 -0.71
N ARG A 77 -13.87 -15.87 -0.97
CA ARG A 77 -14.72 -15.01 -1.81
C ARG A 77 -14.84 -13.60 -1.23
N SER A 78 -14.98 -13.48 0.09
CA SER A 78 -15.04 -12.18 0.79
C SER A 78 -13.70 -11.44 0.75
N PHE A 79 -12.59 -12.15 0.86
CA PHE A 79 -11.24 -11.61 0.67
C PHE A 79 -11.04 -11.07 -0.76
N LEU A 80 -11.43 -11.86 -1.78
CA LEU A 80 -11.39 -11.43 -3.18
C LEU A 80 -12.32 -10.24 -3.43
N ALA A 81 -13.48 -10.17 -2.77
CA ALA A 81 -14.36 -9.02 -2.84
C ALA A 81 -13.69 -7.74 -2.29
N ALA A 82 -12.89 -7.85 -1.22
CA ALA A 82 -12.11 -6.71 -0.73
C ALA A 82 -11.07 -6.25 -1.76
N HIS A 83 -10.35 -7.16 -2.42
CA HIS A 83 -9.44 -6.83 -3.52
C HIS A 83 -10.15 -6.20 -4.72
N TYR A 84 -11.29 -6.76 -5.11
CA TYR A 84 -12.14 -6.15 -6.14
C TYR A 84 -12.52 -4.72 -5.78
N TRP A 85 -12.93 -4.46 -4.53
CA TRP A 85 -13.28 -3.12 -4.08
C TRP A 85 -12.06 -2.18 -4.08
N LEU A 86 -10.91 -2.62 -3.59
CA LEU A 86 -9.69 -1.80 -3.58
C LEU A 86 -9.27 -1.42 -5.00
N TRP A 87 -9.37 -2.36 -5.94
CA TRP A 87 -8.95 -2.18 -7.33
C TRP A 87 -9.93 -1.35 -8.15
N THR A 88 -11.23 -1.66 -8.11
CA THR A 88 -12.25 -1.08 -9.00
C THR A 88 -13.06 0.03 -8.36
N ARG A 89 -13.18 0.01 -7.03
CA ARG A 89 -14.01 0.92 -6.23
C ARG A 89 -15.39 1.20 -6.85
N PRO A 90 -16.28 0.21 -6.88
CA PRO A 90 -17.61 0.33 -7.48
C PRO A 90 -18.42 1.43 -6.78
N LYS A 91 -19.34 2.05 -7.53
CA LYS A 91 -20.14 3.20 -7.04
C LYS A 91 -21.00 2.88 -5.83
N ASN A 92 -21.55 1.66 -5.76
CA ASN A 92 -22.39 1.19 -4.67
C ASN A 92 -22.22 -0.32 -4.44
N ALA A 93 -22.78 -0.82 -3.34
CA ALA A 93 -22.71 -2.22 -2.96
C ALA A 93 -23.51 -3.13 -3.89
N ASP A 94 -24.68 -2.69 -4.39
CA ASP A 94 -25.52 -3.44 -5.33
C ASP A 94 -24.77 -3.80 -6.60
N LEU A 95 -24.07 -2.82 -7.19
CA LEU A 95 -23.29 -3.03 -8.39
C LEU A 95 -22.17 -4.04 -8.15
N MET A 96 -21.50 -3.94 -7.01
CA MET A 96 -20.46 -4.88 -6.59
C MET A 96 -21.03 -6.29 -6.39
N ALA A 97 -22.15 -6.40 -5.67
CA ALA A 97 -22.83 -7.64 -5.39
C ALA A 97 -23.29 -8.34 -6.69
N SER A 98 -23.89 -7.58 -7.59
CA SER A 98 -24.30 -8.08 -8.91
C SER A 98 -23.13 -8.57 -9.76
N HIS A 99 -21.98 -7.87 -9.73
CA HIS A 99 -20.78 -8.27 -10.46
C HIS A 99 -20.16 -9.55 -9.90
N LEU A 100 -20.05 -9.64 -8.57
CA LEU A 100 -19.37 -10.74 -7.90
C LEU A 100 -20.27 -11.95 -7.60
N GLY A 101 -21.58 -11.83 -7.83
CA GLY A 101 -22.53 -12.88 -7.45
C GLY A 101 -22.60 -13.11 -5.94
N LEU A 102 -22.37 -12.05 -5.13
CA LEU A 102 -22.39 -12.11 -3.69
C LEU A 102 -23.60 -11.37 -3.11
N PRO A 103 -24.04 -11.70 -1.88
CA PRO A 103 -25.01 -10.88 -1.17
C PRO A 103 -24.50 -9.45 -0.94
N GLU A 104 -25.36 -8.44 -1.10
CA GLU A 104 -25.00 -7.03 -0.93
C GLU A 104 -24.34 -6.75 0.45
N LYS A 105 -24.84 -7.40 1.50
CA LYS A 105 -24.29 -7.28 2.86
C LYS A 105 -22.81 -7.67 2.97
N GLN A 106 -22.29 -8.53 2.09
CA GLN A 106 -20.86 -8.90 2.05
C GLN A 106 -20.03 -7.87 1.27
N CYS A 107 -20.66 -7.06 0.43
CA CYS A 107 -20.04 -6.07 -0.42
C CYS A 107 -19.95 -4.68 0.21
N CYS A 108 -20.42 -4.51 1.44
CA CYS A 108 -20.43 -3.23 2.15
C CYS A 108 -20.26 -3.39 3.66
N GLY A 109 -20.24 -2.26 4.37
CA GLY A 109 -20.21 -2.23 5.83
C GLY A 109 -19.03 -2.97 6.46
N GLU A 110 -19.25 -3.54 7.63
CA GLU A 110 -18.20 -4.23 8.41
C GLU A 110 -17.63 -5.49 7.69
N PRO A 111 -18.41 -6.33 6.99
CA PRO A 111 -17.84 -7.48 6.29
C PRO A 111 -16.74 -7.11 5.29
N LEU A 112 -16.96 -6.08 4.47
CA LEU A 112 -15.96 -5.59 3.52
C LEU A 112 -14.74 -5.00 4.25
N TRP A 113 -14.96 -4.12 5.23
CA TRP A 113 -13.88 -3.43 5.95
C TRP A 113 -13.07 -4.37 6.83
N ARG A 114 -13.66 -5.45 7.31
CA ARG A 114 -12.97 -6.50 8.05
C ARG A 114 -11.84 -7.11 7.21
N TRP A 115 -12.10 -7.46 5.95
CA TRP A 115 -11.09 -8.02 5.06
C TRP A 115 -10.02 -7.00 4.65
N VAL A 116 -10.42 -5.76 4.37
CA VAL A 116 -9.43 -4.68 4.13
C VAL A 116 -8.53 -4.49 5.35
N ARG A 117 -9.09 -4.58 6.57
CA ARG A 117 -8.33 -4.48 7.82
C ARG A 117 -7.42 -5.69 8.04
N PHE A 118 -7.85 -6.91 7.70
CA PHE A 118 -6.98 -8.08 7.76
C PHE A 118 -5.77 -7.91 6.85
N ILE A 119 -5.95 -7.49 5.62
CA ILE A 119 -4.83 -7.20 4.68
C ILE A 119 -3.92 -6.10 5.26
N HIS A 120 -4.49 -5.03 5.81
CA HIS A 120 -3.73 -3.99 6.50
C HIS A 120 -2.83 -4.56 7.62
N HIS A 121 -3.32 -5.51 8.39
CA HIS A 121 -2.57 -6.11 9.48
C HIS A 121 -1.40 -7.00 9.03
N LEU A 122 -1.28 -7.35 7.75
CA LEU A 122 -0.07 -7.99 7.19
C LEU A 122 1.11 -7.01 7.03
N ARG A 123 0.92 -5.72 7.30
CA ARG A 123 1.97 -4.70 7.23
C ARG A 123 3.28 -5.13 7.92
N PRO A 124 3.30 -5.69 9.15
CA PRO A 124 4.53 -6.09 9.83
C PRO A 124 5.29 -7.22 9.13
N LEU A 125 4.66 -7.98 8.22
CA LEU A 125 5.34 -9.02 7.43
C LEU A 125 6.00 -8.46 6.17
N LYS A 126 5.51 -7.36 5.64
CA LYS A 126 5.91 -6.85 4.31
C LYS A 126 6.67 -5.53 4.37
N ILE A 127 6.29 -4.62 5.24
CA ILE A 127 6.91 -3.29 5.37
C ILE A 127 7.95 -3.35 6.50
N LEU A 128 9.12 -3.85 6.17
CA LEU A 128 10.20 -4.13 7.15
C LEU A 128 11.34 -3.13 6.96
N TRP A 129 11.64 -2.39 8.03
CA TRP A 129 12.77 -1.44 8.03
C TRP A 129 14.10 -2.10 7.67
N ASP A 130 14.33 -3.34 8.11
CA ASP A 130 15.57 -4.07 7.85
C ASP A 130 15.78 -4.43 6.37
N LYS A 131 14.71 -4.42 5.57
CA LYS A 131 14.79 -4.62 4.10
C LYS A 131 15.39 -3.44 3.34
N GLN A 132 15.74 -2.33 4.02
CA GLN A 132 16.46 -1.23 3.39
C GLN A 132 17.84 -1.66 2.84
N GLY A 133 18.34 -2.80 3.29
CA GLY A 133 19.61 -3.35 2.83
C GLY A 133 20.77 -2.58 3.41
N ASN A 134 21.04 -2.74 4.71
CA ASN A 134 22.19 -2.13 5.37
C ASN A 134 23.46 -2.46 4.59
N ALA A 135 23.93 -1.47 3.86
CA ALA A 135 25.29 -1.47 3.37
C ALA A 135 26.25 -1.35 4.57
N ASN A 136 27.46 -1.78 4.34
CA ASN A 136 28.55 -1.74 5.30
C ASN A 136 28.53 -0.40 6.09
N ARG A 137 28.30 -0.46 7.40
CA ARG A 137 28.08 0.72 8.27
C ARG A 137 29.26 1.70 8.32
N ASP A 138 30.36 1.40 7.63
CA ASP A 138 31.58 2.21 7.62
C ASP A 138 31.62 3.28 6.53
N VAL A 139 30.71 3.26 5.57
CA VAL A 139 30.62 4.22 4.46
C VAL A 139 29.27 4.95 4.50
N GLU A 140 29.27 6.24 4.16
CA GLU A 140 28.03 7.00 3.93
C GLU A 140 27.29 6.44 2.72
N VAL A 141 26.00 6.11 2.90
CA VAL A 141 25.19 5.50 1.86
C VAL A 141 23.80 6.11 1.77
N PHE A 142 23.30 6.20 0.54
CA PHE A 142 21.88 6.47 0.32
C PHE A 142 21.07 5.20 0.62
N SER A 143 20.33 5.18 1.73
CA SER A 143 19.57 4.01 2.15
C SER A 143 18.18 3.96 1.53
N LEU A 144 17.52 5.09 1.40
CA LEU A 144 16.16 5.17 0.86
C LEU A 144 15.88 6.47 0.13
N THR A 145 14.84 6.41 -0.71
CA THR A 145 14.15 7.60 -1.20
C THR A 145 12.94 7.87 -0.31
N VAL A 146 12.64 9.14 -0.04
CA VAL A 146 11.44 9.56 0.70
C VAL A 146 10.64 10.56 -0.13
N ASP A 147 9.32 10.40 -0.13
CA ASP A 147 8.40 11.32 -0.78
C ASP A 147 7.04 11.33 -0.07
N GLY A 148 6.38 12.50 -0.15
CA GLY A 148 5.02 12.72 0.32
C GLY A 148 4.00 12.47 -0.80
N THR A 149 3.12 11.49 -0.64
CA THR A 149 2.05 11.22 -1.60
C THR A 149 0.68 11.64 -1.05
N ASP A 150 -0.07 12.40 -1.86
CA ASP A 150 -1.37 12.94 -1.49
C ASP A 150 -2.50 12.15 -2.15
N PHE A 151 -3.60 11.98 -1.39
CA PHE A 151 -4.85 11.36 -1.85
C PHE A 151 -6.01 12.28 -1.59
N LYS A 152 -6.89 12.45 -2.59
CA LYS A 152 -8.06 13.31 -2.47
C LYS A 152 -9.05 12.76 -1.45
N THR A 153 -9.58 13.63 -0.59
CA THR A 153 -10.67 13.30 0.33
C THR A 153 -11.79 14.33 0.24
N TRP A 154 -12.97 13.97 0.72
CA TRP A 154 -13.99 14.96 0.96
C TRP A 154 -13.49 15.96 1.98
N GLU A 155 -13.89 17.22 1.82
CA GLU A 155 -13.50 18.28 2.73
C GLU A 155 -14.06 18.00 4.12
N PRO A 156 -13.19 17.85 5.13
CA PRO A 156 -13.65 17.70 6.50
C PRO A 156 -14.37 18.98 6.94
N LYS A 157 -15.54 18.83 7.56
CA LYS A 157 -16.28 19.95 8.12
C LYS A 157 -15.47 20.60 9.24
N HIS A 158 -15.38 21.91 9.22
CA HIS A 158 -14.85 22.69 10.32
C HIS A 158 -16.00 23.34 11.09
N PRO A 159 -15.99 23.34 12.44
CA PRO A 159 -17.12 23.89 13.24
C PRO A 159 -17.44 25.35 12.94
N THR A 160 -16.43 26.17 12.61
CA THR A 160 -16.56 27.62 12.46
C THR A 160 -16.14 28.15 11.07
N ARG A 161 -15.73 27.29 10.16
CA ARG A 161 -15.24 27.66 8.83
C ARG A 161 -15.81 26.73 7.77
N PRO A 162 -16.06 27.20 6.54
CA PRO A 162 -16.57 26.33 5.48
C PRO A 162 -15.58 25.23 5.06
N ILE A 163 -14.25 25.49 5.21
CA ILE A 163 -13.19 24.56 4.81
C ILE A 163 -12.10 24.52 5.90
N ASP A 164 -11.62 23.34 6.23
CA ASP A 164 -10.43 23.18 7.09
C ASP A 164 -9.16 23.22 6.21
N THR A 165 -8.52 24.40 6.15
CA THR A 165 -7.36 24.67 5.29
C THR A 165 -6.15 23.77 5.55
N LYS A 166 -6.07 23.12 6.73
CA LYS A 166 -4.99 22.14 7.01
C LYS A 166 -5.02 20.94 6.06
N TYR A 167 -6.20 20.60 5.50
CA TYR A 167 -6.34 19.52 4.53
C TYR A 167 -6.07 19.95 3.09
N ALA A 168 -5.88 21.24 2.81
CA ALA A 168 -5.66 21.72 1.45
C ALA A 168 -4.35 21.14 0.86
N SER A 169 -4.48 20.36 -0.20
CA SER A 169 -3.33 19.87 -0.97
C SER A 169 -2.94 20.90 -2.02
N HIS A 170 -1.66 21.27 -2.04
CA HIS A 170 -1.11 22.13 -3.10
C HIS A 170 -1.19 21.45 -4.48
N LYS A 171 -1.16 20.10 -4.53
CA LYS A 171 -1.23 19.32 -5.77
C LYS A 171 -2.65 19.32 -6.37
N PHE A 172 -3.69 19.26 -5.53
CA PHE A 172 -5.08 19.10 -6.01
C PHE A 172 -5.93 20.36 -5.92
N LYS A 173 -5.49 21.39 -5.18
CA LYS A 173 -6.29 22.57 -4.83
C LYS A 173 -7.63 22.20 -4.15
N SER A 174 -7.64 21.10 -3.41
CA SER A 174 -8.78 20.54 -2.67
C SER A 174 -8.28 19.77 -1.45
N ALA A 175 -9.20 19.30 -0.60
CA ALA A 175 -8.80 18.52 0.58
C ALA A 175 -8.15 17.19 0.21
N GLY A 176 -7.14 16.82 0.98
CA GLY A 176 -6.42 15.56 0.83
C GLY A 176 -5.82 15.03 2.12
N LEU A 177 -5.43 13.77 2.06
CA LEU A 177 -4.63 13.09 3.07
C LEU A 177 -3.25 12.81 2.49
N ARG A 178 -2.22 12.99 3.30
CA ARG A 178 -0.82 12.78 2.93
C ARG A 178 -0.22 11.60 3.68
N TYR A 179 0.56 10.81 2.96
CA TYR A 179 1.44 9.79 3.54
C TYR A 179 2.87 10.05 3.12
N GLU A 180 3.79 9.81 4.04
CA GLU A 180 5.23 9.72 3.76
C GLU A 180 5.57 8.25 3.49
N LEU A 181 6.22 7.99 2.37
CA LEU A 181 6.73 6.68 1.98
C LEU A 181 8.25 6.70 1.94
N GLY A 182 8.86 5.60 2.36
CA GLY A 182 10.29 5.34 2.20
C GLY A 182 10.49 4.08 1.37
N ILE A 183 11.17 4.23 0.22
CA ILE A 183 11.50 3.13 -0.68
C ILE A 183 13.00 2.86 -0.60
N SER A 184 13.38 1.62 -0.30
CA SER A 184 14.78 1.20 -0.26
C SER A 184 15.46 1.46 -1.60
N VAL A 185 16.59 2.14 -1.58
CA VAL A 185 17.41 2.37 -2.78
C VAL A 185 17.93 1.05 -3.32
N LYS A 186 18.31 0.12 -2.43
CA LYS A 186 18.89 -1.17 -2.82
C LYS A 186 17.85 -2.14 -3.39
N THR A 187 16.70 -2.28 -2.74
CA THR A 187 15.74 -3.35 -3.04
C THR A 187 14.52 -2.88 -3.83
N GLY A 188 14.26 -1.56 -3.90
CA GLY A 188 13.03 -1.01 -4.49
C GLY A 188 11.77 -1.28 -3.67
N ARG A 189 11.90 -1.87 -2.46
CA ARG A 189 10.78 -2.24 -1.58
C ARG A 189 10.37 -1.07 -0.70
N CYS A 190 9.10 -0.99 -0.37
CA CYS A 190 8.62 -0.07 0.65
C CYS A 190 9.06 -0.55 2.04
N VAL A 191 9.80 0.30 2.76
CA VAL A 191 10.32 0.00 4.10
C VAL A 191 9.75 0.93 5.16
N TRP A 192 9.04 1.98 4.73
CA TRP A 192 8.48 2.98 5.61
C TRP A 192 7.14 3.51 5.11
N ILE A 193 6.18 3.60 6.01
CA ILE A 193 4.90 4.27 5.81
C ILE A 193 4.59 5.09 7.06
N HIS A 194 4.30 6.39 6.88
CA HIS A 194 3.87 7.27 7.96
C HIS A 194 2.70 8.14 7.50
N GLY A 195 1.63 8.16 8.26
CA GLY A 195 0.38 8.87 7.95
C GLY A 195 -0.84 8.06 8.39
N PRO A 196 -2.05 8.56 8.09
CA PRO A 196 -2.35 9.76 7.30
C PRO A 196 -2.15 11.08 8.06
N PHE A 197 -1.74 12.09 7.31
CA PHE A 197 -1.72 13.48 7.75
C PHE A 197 -2.65 14.33 6.88
N PRO A 198 -3.13 15.48 7.37
CA PRO A 198 -3.73 16.47 6.49
C PRO A 198 -2.74 16.88 5.39
N ALA A 199 -3.19 16.97 4.13
CA ALA A 199 -2.31 17.21 2.98
C ALA A 199 -1.57 18.56 2.99
N GLY A 200 -2.05 19.53 3.78
CA GLY A 200 -1.35 20.80 4.01
C GLY A 200 -0.15 20.68 4.98
N THR A 201 0.08 19.50 5.59
CA THR A 201 1.24 19.28 6.46
C THR A 201 2.50 19.25 5.62
N HIS A 202 3.49 20.06 5.98
CA HIS A 202 4.75 20.14 5.25
C HIS A 202 5.57 18.86 5.40
N ASP A 203 6.22 18.38 4.31
CA ASP A 203 6.95 17.12 4.26
C ASP A 203 8.04 17.03 5.34
N MET A 204 8.83 18.10 5.53
CA MET A 204 9.82 18.15 6.61
C MET A 204 9.20 18.00 8.00
N THR A 205 7.99 18.50 8.23
CA THR A 205 7.30 18.33 9.51
C THR A 205 6.96 16.86 9.77
N ILE A 206 6.59 16.13 8.72
CA ILE A 206 6.29 14.70 8.81
C ILE A 206 7.57 13.90 9.07
N PHE A 207 8.62 14.18 8.30
CA PHE A 207 9.94 13.56 8.46
C PHE A 207 10.51 13.71 9.88
N TRP A 208 10.46 14.93 10.43
CA TRP A 208 10.93 15.23 11.76
C TRP A 208 10.17 14.51 12.88
N LYS A 209 8.93 14.14 12.65
CA LYS A 209 8.11 13.45 13.65
C LYS A 209 8.54 12.01 13.90
N ALA A 210 9.07 11.32 12.88
CA ALA A 210 9.31 9.90 13.01
C ALA A 210 10.52 9.38 12.20
N LEU A 211 10.58 9.59 10.89
CA LEU A 211 11.59 8.96 10.03
C LEU A 211 13.02 9.38 10.42
N LYS A 212 13.22 10.64 10.78
CA LYS A 212 14.52 11.15 11.27
C LYS A 212 15.18 10.25 12.31
N TYR A 213 14.40 9.71 13.23
CA TYR A 213 14.91 8.89 14.34
C TYR A 213 15.23 7.45 13.95
N LYS A 214 14.86 7.07 12.72
CA LYS A 214 15.18 5.77 12.13
C LYS A 214 16.44 5.79 11.28
N ILE A 215 16.82 6.96 10.77
CA ILE A 215 17.99 7.14 9.91
C ILE A 215 19.25 7.04 10.75
N GLY A 216 20.16 6.17 10.37
CA GLY A 216 21.45 5.98 11.02
C GLY A 216 22.43 7.15 10.78
N PRO A 217 23.47 7.29 11.57
CA PRO A 217 24.40 8.45 11.50
C PRO A 217 25.19 8.53 10.18
N LYS A 218 25.31 7.44 9.44
CA LYS A 218 25.99 7.35 8.13
C LYS A 218 25.01 7.11 6.96
N GLU A 219 23.72 7.18 7.22
CA GLU A 219 22.68 7.01 6.22
C GLU A 219 22.19 8.36 5.73
N ALA A 220 21.96 8.48 4.43
CA ALA A 220 21.33 9.62 3.80
C ALA A 220 20.08 9.19 3.03
N VAL A 221 19.13 10.10 2.97
CA VAL A 221 17.84 9.92 2.30
C VAL A 221 17.80 10.77 1.04
N ILE A 222 17.46 10.19 -0.08
CA ILE A 222 17.21 10.94 -1.31
C ILE A 222 15.77 11.45 -1.27
N ALA A 223 15.60 12.77 -1.39
CA ALA A 223 14.30 13.44 -1.35
C ALA A 223 14.17 14.50 -2.43
N ASP A 224 12.97 15.01 -2.63
CA ASP A 224 12.75 16.16 -3.49
C ASP A 224 13.06 17.49 -2.77
N ARG A 225 12.89 18.61 -3.50
CA ARG A 225 13.13 19.96 -2.92
C ARG A 225 12.15 20.35 -1.81
N GLY A 226 11.01 19.67 -1.67
CA GLY A 226 10.06 19.86 -0.58
C GLY A 226 10.63 19.52 0.79
N TYR A 227 11.70 18.71 0.81
CA TYR A 227 12.45 18.32 2.01
C TYR A 227 13.67 19.21 2.29
N GLN A 228 13.87 20.30 1.55
CA GLN A 228 14.97 21.23 1.84
C GLN A 228 14.75 21.95 3.17
N THR A 229 15.81 22.08 3.94
CA THR A 229 15.85 22.80 5.21
C THR A 229 17.15 23.60 5.33
N SER A 230 17.10 24.75 5.95
CA SER A 230 18.29 25.55 6.33
C SER A 230 18.97 25.09 7.63
N ARG A 231 18.45 24.00 8.26
CA ARG A 231 18.98 23.51 9.53
C ARG A 231 20.20 22.59 9.34
N LYS A 232 21.02 22.45 10.37
CA LYS A 232 22.22 21.58 10.41
C LYS A 232 21.95 20.08 10.18
N ASP A 233 20.66 19.69 10.07
CA ASP A 233 20.23 18.30 9.80
C ASP A 233 20.21 17.94 8.32
N GLU A 234 20.65 18.84 7.44
CA GLU A 234 20.78 18.59 5.98
C GLU A 234 21.64 17.37 5.66
N LYS A 235 22.54 16.97 6.53
CA LYS A 235 23.36 15.78 6.34
C LYS A 235 22.56 14.48 6.15
N PHE A 236 21.31 14.42 6.62
CA PHE A 236 20.43 13.27 6.42
C PHE A 236 19.63 13.35 5.13
N MET A 237 19.55 14.52 4.50
CA MET A 237 18.75 14.76 3.30
C MET A 237 19.65 15.10 2.13
N SER A 238 19.52 14.33 1.06
CA SER A 238 20.17 14.61 -0.21
C SER A 238 19.09 14.96 -1.24
N THR A 239 19.02 16.24 -1.59
CA THR A 239 18.18 16.74 -2.67
C THR A 239 19.02 16.93 -3.93
N PRO A 240 18.43 16.96 -5.15
CA PRO A 240 19.16 17.25 -6.38
C PRO A 240 19.86 18.61 -6.29
N SER A 241 21.14 18.63 -6.59
CA SER A 241 21.98 19.82 -6.56
C SER A 241 22.74 19.98 -7.88
N LYS A 242 22.89 21.21 -8.35
CA LYS A 242 23.74 21.54 -9.52
C LYS A 242 25.24 21.31 -9.26
N PHE A 243 25.63 21.09 -8.02
CA PHE A 243 26.99 20.84 -7.57
C PHE A 243 27.29 19.37 -7.36
N ASP A 244 26.30 18.48 -7.58
CA ASP A 244 26.53 17.04 -7.53
C ASP A 244 27.41 16.59 -8.68
N ASP A 245 28.20 15.54 -8.43
CA ASP A 245 28.84 14.78 -9.52
C ASP A 245 27.76 14.25 -10.47
N PRO A 246 27.96 14.32 -11.80
CA PRO A 246 26.95 13.89 -12.78
C PRO A 246 26.45 12.46 -12.58
N GLU A 247 27.32 11.52 -12.17
CA GLU A 247 26.91 10.13 -11.91
C GLU A 247 26.05 10.03 -10.63
N VAL A 248 26.37 10.81 -9.60
CA VAL A 248 25.59 10.89 -8.36
C VAL A 248 24.21 11.51 -8.64
N ASP A 249 24.15 12.59 -9.44
CA ASP A 249 22.87 13.21 -9.81
C ASP A 249 21.99 12.25 -10.64
N LYS A 250 22.58 11.57 -11.60
CA LYS A 250 21.90 10.54 -12.40
C LYS A 250 21.35 9.42 -11.53
N PHE A 251 22.14 8.91 -10.58
CA PHE A 251 21.71 7.89 -9.62
C PHE A 251 20.52 8.38 -8.77
N LYS A 252 20.63 9.57 -8.16
CA LYS A 252 19.53 10.17 -7.38
C LYS A 252 18.26 10.36 -8.21
N SER A 253 18.41 10.80 -9.45
CA SER A 253 17.29 10.98 -10.38
C SER A 253 16.61 9.65 -10.67
N ARG A 254 17.35 8.59 -10.97
CA ARG A 254 16.79 7.24 -11.21
C ARG A 254 16.09 6.69 -9.97
N ALA A 255 16.70 6.83 -8.79
CA ALA A 255 16.08 6.38 -7.53
C ALA A 255 14.74 7.10 -7.26
N ARG A 256 14.66 8.39 -7.55
CA ARG A 256 13.40 9.17 -7.44
C ARG A 256 12.37 8.73 -8.48
N CYS A 257 12.75 8.54 -9.73
CA CYS A 257 11.84 8.02 -10.75
C CYS A 257 11.27 6.65 -10.36
N ARG A 258 12.06 5.79 -9.71
CA ARG A 258 11.59 4.51 -9.17
C ARG A 258 10.57 4.72 -8.04
N HIS A 259 10.78 5.69 -7.16
CA HIS A 259 9.82 6.06 -6.13
C HIS A 259 8.50 6.56 -6.73
N GLU A 260 8.59 7.42 -7.76
CA GLU A 260 7.40 7.90 -8.50
C GLU A 260 6.64 6.75 -9.16
N ALA A 261 7.36 5.76 -9.75
CA ALA A 261 6.73 4.56 -10.31
C ALA A 261 6.02 3.73 -9.23
N TYR A 262 6.58 3.64 -8.02
CA TYR A 262 5.92 3.01 -6.88
C TYR A 262 4.63 3.75 -6.49
N ASN A 263 4.70 5.07 -6.35
CA ASN A 263 3.54 5.93 -6.10
C ASN A 263 2.46 5.80 -7.19
N GLY A 264 2.89 5.63 -8.45
CA GLY A 264 2.01 5.35 -9.59
C GLY A 264 1.24 4.05 -9.41
N ARG A 265 1.91 2.96 -8.98
CA ARG A 265 1.23 1.67 -8.71
C ARG A 265 0.15 1.80 -7.64
N ILE A 266 0.39 2.55 -6.57
CA ILE A 266 -0.64 2.80 -5.54
C ILE A 266 -1.86 3.48 -6.17
N LYS A 267 -1.65 4.47 -7.04
CA LYS A 267 -2.72 5.24 -7.69
C LYS A 267 -3.45 4.49 -8.80
N HIS A 268 -2.94 3.36 -9.26
CA HIS A 268 -3.70 2.47 -10.17
C HIS A 268 -4.88 1.80 -9.45
N PHE A 269 -4.84 1.66 -8.14
CA PHE A 269 -6.00 1.22 -7.37
C PHE A 269 -7.05 2.33 -7.30
N ALA A 270 -8.24 2.09 -7.85
CA ALA A 270 -9.29 3.10 -7.91
C ALA A 270 -9.71 3.60 -6.51
N SER A 271 -9.53 2.80 -5.47
CA SER A 271 -9.72 3.23 -4.08
C SER A 271 -8.75 4.35 -3.67
N MET A 272 -7.58 4.44 -4.29
CA MET A 272 -6.56 5.47 -4.02
C MET A 272 -6.63 6.63 -5.03
N GLU A 273 -7.12 6.40 -6.24
CA GLU A 273 -7.26 7.43 -7.27
C GLU A 273 -8.48 8.34 -7.02
N GLN A 274 -9.61 7.74 -6.66
CA GLN A 274 -10.87 8.45 -6.51
C GLN A 274 -10.93 9.23 -5.18
N THR A 275 -11.72 10.30 -5.15
CA THR A 275 -11.95 11.10 -3.93
C THR A 275 -12.50 10.21 -2.80
N TRP A 276 -11.80 10.17 -1.68
CA TRP A 276 -12.14 9.37 -0.53
C TRP A 276 -13.36 9.90 0.22
N LYS A 277 -14.31 9.02 0.55
CA LYS A 277 -15.60 9.38 1.15
C LYS A 277 -15.86 8.75 2.53
N HIS A 278 -14.92 7.94 3.02
CA HIS A 278 -15.02 7.27 4.31
C HIS A 278 -14.12 7.95 5.35
N SER A 279 -14.07 7.43 6.58
CA SER A 279 -13.20 7.94 7.63
C SER A 279 -11.71 7.87 7.26
N GLN A 280 -10.88 8.68 7.93
CA GLN A 280 -9.41 8.65 7.75
C GLN A 280 -8.81 7.32 8.20
N GLU A 281 -9.38 6.69 9.22
CA GLU A 281 -8.97 5.36 9.67
C GLU A 281 -9.17 4.31 8.58
N LYS A 282 -10.34 4.30 7.93
CA LYS A 282 -10.60 3.42 6.78
C LYS A 282 -9.69 3.72 5.60
N HIS A 283 -9.30 4.99 5.41
CA HIS A 283 -8.31 5.34 4.39
C HIS A 283 -6.94 4.71 4.72
N MET A 284 -6.52 4.78 5.98
CA MET A 284 -5.27 4.17 6.43
C MET A 284 -5.28 2.66 6.21
N TRP A 285 -6.37 1.98 6.52
CA TRP A 285 -6.48 0.54 6.24
C TRP A 285 -6.38 0.23 4.75
N ALA A 286 -7.17 0.93 3.91
CA ALA A 286 -7.16 0.72 2.47
C ALA A 286 -5.80 1.06 1.84
N PHE A 287 -5.19 2.19 2.22
CA PHE A 287 -3.87 2.59 1.76
C PHE A 287 -2.80 1.54 2.11
N THR A 288 -2.76 1.11 3.36
CA THR A 288 -1.79 0.10 3.80
C THR A 288 -2.05 -1.24 3.13
N ALA A 289 -3.32 -1.65 2.98
CA ALA A 289 -3.68 -2.88 2.26
C ALA A 289 -3.18 -2.86 0.81
N VAL A 290 -3.32 -1.73 0.12
CA VAL A 290 -2.80 -1.54 -1.25
C VAL A 290 -1.28 -1.65 -1.27
N VAL A 291 -0.56 -0.97 -0.35
CA VAL A 291 0.91 -1.03 -0.29
C VAL A 291 1.38 -2.45 0.01
N VAL A 292 0.75 -3.15 0.95
CA VAL A 292 1.02 -4.56 1.25
C VAL A 292 0.85 -5.43 0.01
N THR A 293 -0.26 -5.26 -0.73
CA THR A 293 -0.50 -6.02 -1.98
C THR A 293 0.58 -5.75 -3.02
N ILE A 294 1.04 -4.50 -3.17
CA ILE A 294 2.15 -4.16 -4.07
C ILE A 294 3.45 -4.87 -3.64
N GLU A 295 3.70 -4.98 -2.33
CA GLU A 295 4.87 -5.71 -1.83
C GLU A 295 4.83 -7.20 -2.19
N TYR A 296 3.66 -7.85 -2.12
CA TYR A 296 3.50 -9.22 -2.64
C TYR A 296 3.73 -9.29 -4.16
N GLN A 297 3.23 -8.32 -4.94
CA GLN A 297 3.46 -8.26 -6.39
C GLN A 297 4.95 -8.15 -6.71
N LEU A 298 5.71 -7.37 -5.94
CA LEU A 298 7.17 -7.26 -6.08
C LEU A 298 7.88 -8.58 -5.75
N GLU A 299 7.41 -9.32 -4.76
CA GLU A 299 7.91 -10.67 -4.42
C GLU A 299 7.67 -11.67 -5.55
N HIS A 300 6.58 -11.54 -6.29
CA HIS A 300 6.22 -12.35 -7.45
C HIS A 300 6.79 -11.84 -8.79
N GLY A 301 7.86 -11.08 -8.76
CA GLY A 301 8.58 -10.67 -9.96
C GLY A 301 8.04 -9.45 -10.70
N SER A 302 7.00 -8.79 -10.18
CA SER A 302 6.52 -7.51 -10.73
C SER A 302 7.46 -6.36 -10.32
N LEU A 303 8.76 -6.51 -10.57
CA LEU A 303 9.79 -5.60 -10.11
C LEU A 303 9.64 -4.18 -10.68
N LEU A 304 10.17 -3.20 -9.94
CA LEU A 304 10.48 -1.88 -10.46
C LEU A 304 11.86 -1.95 -11.16
N PHE A 305 12.15 -0.96 -12.00
CA PHE A 305 13.49 -0.86 -12.62
C PHE A 305 14.55 -0.52 -11.57
N ASP A 306 15.80 -0.87 -11.84
CA ASP A 306 16.94 -0.57 -10.98
C ASP A 306 17.27 0.92 -10.97
N ALA A 307 17.73 1.42 -9.81
CA ALA A 307 18.16 2.81 -9.65
C ALA A 307 19.61 3.03 -10.07
#